data_b4ec407f6316b10672af0eaf90848a54
#
_entry.id   b4ec407f6316b10672af0eaf90848a54
#
_cell.length_a   1.000
_cell.length_b   1.000
_cell.length_c   1.000
_cell.angle_alpha   90.00
_cell.angle_beta   90.00
_cell.angle_gamma   90.00
#
_symmetry.space_group_name_H-M   'P 1'
#
loop_
_entity.id
_entity.type
_entity.pdbx_description
1 polymer ?
#
loop_
_entity_poly.entity_id
_entity_poly.type
_entity_poly.pdbx_seq_one_letter_code
_entity_poly.pdbx_strand_id
1 'polypeptide(L)'
;MDEKVFIKTYLSIAEDLIVWYRNIREVHRNLDNFLVLLSVANFHKKEITEGVVGSPNIDDQELTSKSIIARIPKEKGMSINGIVRETGIPRTSVKRIIDRYLKKKVFKKNSQGLITIGINYRSNNKQRRIASYHFFQQVTKKTKAHALQLSEE
;
A
#
# COMPACT_ATOMS: atom_id res chain seq x y z
N MET A 1 -32.16 -7.91 -0.51
CA MET A 1 -31.00 -7.94 0.44
C MET A 1 -31.53 -7.59 1.82
N ASP A 2 -31.34 -8.48 2.79
CA ASP A 2 -31.75 -8.22 4.18
C ASP A 2 -30.89 -7.07 4.75
N GLU A 3 -31.53 -5.94 5.03
CA GLU A 3 -30.90 -4.73 5.54
C GLU A 3 -30.16 -4.98 6.87
N LYS A 4 -30.71 -5.84 7.75
CA LYS A 4 -30.08 -6.19 9.04
C LYS A 4 -28.75 -6.94 8.82
N VAL A 5 -28.73 -7.89 7.88
CA VAL A 5 -27.51 -8.65 7.55
C VAL A 5 -26.48 -7.73 6.93
N PHE A 6 -26.89 -6.83 6.03
CA PHE A 6 -26.01 -5.83 5.44
C PHE A 6 -25.38 -4.92 6.51
N ILE A 7 -26.21 -4.33 7.39
CA ILE A 7 -25.73 -3.41 8.45
C ILE A 7 -24.75 -4.15 9.38
N LYS A 8 -25.09 -5.37 9.83
CA LYS A 8 -24.22 -6.17 10.69
C LYS A 8 -22.86 -6.46 10.04
N THR A 9 -22.85 -6.85 8.77
CA THR A 9 -21.62 -7.12 8.03
C THR A 9 -20.81 -5.84 7.85
N TYR A 10 -21.45 -4.74 7.47
CA TYR A 10 -20.81 -3.44 7.31
C TYR A 10 -20.13 -2.97 8.60
N LEU A 11 -20.86 -2.99 9.74
CA LEU A 11 -20.30 -2.58 11.02
C LEU A 11 -19.12 -3.46 11.46
N SER A 12 -19.21 -4.77 11.22
CA SER A 12 -18.12 -5.69 11.53
C SER A 12 -16.87 -5.45 10.67
N ILE A 13 -17.03 -5.06 9.39
CA ILE A 13 -15.91 -4.65 8.52
C ILE A 13 -15.36 -3.29 8.98
N ALA A 14 -16.23 -2.37 9.41
CA ALA A 14 -15.80 -1.07 9.94
C ALA A 14 -14.94 -1.21 11.20
N GLU A 15 -15.24 -2.15 12.09
CA GLU A 15 -14.38 -2.48 13.24
C GLU A 15 -12.98 -2.95 12.80
N ASP A 16 -12.91 -3.87 11.84
CA ASP A 16 -11.62 -4.32 11.30
C ASP A 16 -10.84 -3.18 10.64
N LEU A 17 -11.53 -2.26 9.96
CA LEU A 17 -10.95 -1.08 9.34
C LEU A 17 -10.32 -0.14 10.40
N ILE A 18 -11.00 0.05 11.53
CA ILE A 18 -10.48 0.86 12.64
C ILE A 18 -9.19 0.25 13.20
N VAL A 19 -9.18 -1.07 13.43
CA VAL A 19 -7.99 -1.79 13.91
C VAL A 19 -6.85 -1.69 12.89
N TRP A 20 -7.14 -1.95 11.62
CA TRP A 20 -6.17 -1.83 10.54
C TRP A 20 -5.59 -0.41 10.46
N TYR A 21 -6.46 0.62 10.50
CA TYR A 21 -6.02 2.02 10.43
C TYR A 21 -5.14 2.41 11.62
N ARG A 22 -5.45 1.93 12.85
CA ARG A 22 -4.59 2.12 14.03
C ARG A 22 -3.19 1.58 13.79
N ASN A 23 -3.07 0.34 13.28
CA ASN A 23 -1.79 -0.28 12.95
C ASN A 23 -1.03 0.49 11.85
N ILE A 24 -1.73 0.98 10.83
CA ILE A 24 -1.13 1.81 9.79
C ILE A 24 -0.60 3.14 10.35
N ARG A 25 -1.34 3.76 11.25
CA ARG A 25 -0.94 5.02 11.90
C ARG A 25 0.33 4.87 12.74
N GLU A 26 0.49 3.78 13.45
CA GLU A 26 1.72 3.47 14.20
C GLU A 26 2.95 3.41 13.29
N VAL A 27 2.81 2.80 12.13
CA VAL A 27 3.92 2.66 11.15
C VAL A 27 4.21 3.95 10.38
N HIS A 28 3.18 4.65 9.94
CA HIS A 28 3.32 5.79 9.01
C HIS A 28 3.11 7.17 9.65
N ARG A 29 2.85 7.24 10.95
CA ARG A 29 2.56 8.45 11.74
C ARG A 29 1.25 9.15 11.36
N ASN A 30 0.88 9.22 10.09
CA ASN A 30 -0.39 9.78 9.64
C ASN A 30 -0.83 9.18 8.29
N LEU A 31 -2.08 9.42 7.94
CA LEU A 31 -2.69 8.92 6.71
C LEU A 31 -1.99 9.46 5.46
N ASP A 32 -1.58 10.72 5.45
CA ASP A 32 -0.93 11.35 4.29
C ASP A 32 0.36 10.61 3.89
N ASN A 33 1.19 10.23 4.87
CA ASN A 33 2.39 9.44 4.59
C ASN A 33 2.04 8.11 3.91
N PHE A 34 0.98 7.47 4.37
CA PHE A 34 0.52 6.22 3.81
C PHE A 34 -0.05 6.39 2.40
N LEU A 35 -0.86 7.43 2.16
CA LEU A 35 -1.43 7.71 0.84
C LEU A 35 -0.35 8.03 -0.20
N VAL A 36 0.66 8.83 0.16
CA VAL A 36 1.80 9.11 -0.73
C VAL A 36 2.55 7.81 -1.07
N LEU A 37 2.76 6.94 -0.08
CA LEU A 37 3.40 5.64 -0.32
C LEU A 37 2.57 4.75 -1.25
N LEU A 38 1.25 4.68 -1.02
CA LEU A 38 0.33 3.91 -1.84
C LEU A 38 0.25 4.42 -3.28
N SER A 39 0.23 5.74 -3.48
CA SER A 39 0.20 6.36 -4.80
C SER A 39 1.40 5.88 -5.64
N VAL A 40 2.62 5.99 -5.10
CA VAL A 40 3.84 5.52 -5.78
C VAL A 40 3.81 3.99 -5.97
N ALA A 41 3.37 3.23 -4.97
CA ALA A 41 3.27 1.78 -5.06
C ALA A 41 2.26 1.34 -6.13
N ASN A 42 1.10 1.99 -6.18
CA ASN A 42 0.08 1.69 -7.19
C ASN A 42 0.54 1.99 -8.61
N PHE A 43 1.29 3.08 -8.79
CA PHE A 43 1.93 3.41 -10.08
C PHE A 43 2.91 2.32 -10.55
N HIS A 44 3.57 1.64 -9.62
CA HIS A 44 4.50 0.53 -9.89
C HIS A 44 3.88 -0.85 -9.58
N LYS A 45 2.55 -0.96 -9.57
CA LYS A 45 1.83 -2.19 -9.17
C LYS A 45 2.30 -3.43 -9.91
N LYS A 46 2.49 -3.33 -11.23
CA LYS A 46 2.94 -4.45 -12.07
C LYS A 46 4.32 -4.93 -11.63
N GLU A 47 5.30 -4.03 -11.55
CA GLU A 47 6.68 -4.34 -11.21
C GLU A 47 6.81 -4.88 -9.78
N ILE A 48 6.01 -4.34 -8.84
CA ILE A 48 5.95 -4.84 -7.47
C ILE A 48 5.40 -6.27 -7.45
N THR A 49 4.30 -6.54 -8.13
CA THR A 49 3.68 -7.86 -8.16
C THR A 49 4.62 -8.90 -8.78
N GLU A 50 5.20 -8.61 -9.94
CA GLU A 50 6.12 -9.51 -10.63
C GLU A 50 7.44 -9.69 -9.85
N GLY A 51 7.93 -8.65 -9.20
CA GLY A 51 9.15 -8.71 -8.39
C GLY A 51 9.00 -9.57 -7.13
N VAL A 52 7.79 -9.59 -6.54
CA VAL A 52 7.49 -10.44 -5.37
C VAL A 52 7.36 -11.91 -5.77
N VAL A 53 6.65 -12.19 -6.85
CA VAL A 53 6.44 -13.58 -7.34
C VAL A 53 7.75 -14.22 -7.78
N GLY A 54 8.67 -13.45 -8.35
CA GLY A 54 9.98 -13.94 -8.78
C GLY A 54 11.02 -14.09 -7.67
N SER A 55 10.68 -13.78 -6.41
CA SER A 55 11.62 -13.88 -5.29
C SER A 55 11.59 -15.29 -4.66
N PRO A 56 12.71 -16.02 -4.62
CA PRO A 56 12.77 -17.36 -4.06
C PRO A 56 12.64 -17.39 -2.53
N ASN A 57 12.84 -16.26 -1.86
CA ASN A 57 12.74 -16.12 -0.40
C ASN A 57 11.89 -14.89 -0.03
N ILE A 58 10.65 -15.15 0.41
CA ILE A 58 9.67 -14.12 0.79
C ILE A 58 10.16 -13.27 1.97
N ASP A 59 11.02 -13.81 2.82
CA ASP A 59 11.54 -13.11 4.00
C ASP A 59 12.74 -12.21 3.69
N ASP A 60 13.41 -12.39 2.55
CA ASP A 60 14.51 -11.52 2.13
C ASP A 60 13.97 -10.21 1.54
N GLN A 61 13.85 -9.20 2.39
CA GLN A 61 13.30 -7.89 2.04
C GLN A 61 14.20 -7.12 1.06
N GLU A 62 15.50 -7.27 1.18
CA GLU A 62 16.48 -6.59 0.31
C GLU A 62 16.48 -7.21 -1.08
N LEU A 63 16.54 -8.54 -1.16
CA LEU A 63 16.49 -9.26 -2.44
C LEU A 63 15.17 -8.95 -3.18
N THR A 64 14.04 -8.95 -2.47
CA THR A 64 12.75 -8.60 -3.03
C THR A 64 12.71 -7.15 -3.52
N SER A 65 13.29 -6.20 -2.78
CA SER A 65 13.39 -4.81 -3.22
C SER A 65 14.26 -4.67 -4.47
N LYS A 66 15.39 -5.35 -4.53
CA LYS A 66 16.27 -5.39 -5.72
C LYS A 66 15.53 -5.98 -6.93
N SER A 67 14.77 -7.06 -6.74
CA SER A 67 13.97 -7.69 -7.79
C SER A 67 12.90 -6.73 -8.36
N ILE A 68 12.19 -6.00 -7.50
CA ILE A 68 11.22 -4.99 -7.93
C ILE A 68 11.91 -3.88 -8.73
N ILE A 69 13.00 -3.33 -8.18
CA ILE A 69 13.74 -2.21 -8.80
C ILE A 69 14.29 -2.59 -10.17
N ALA A 70 14.76 -3.82 -10.34
CA ALA A 70 15.29 -4.31 -11.61
C ALA A 70 14.23 -4.39 -12.72
N ARG A 71 12.95 -4.47 -12.35
CA ARG A 71 11.81 -4.52 -13.28
C ARG A 71 11.28 -3.15 -13.67
N ILE A 72 11.63 -2.10 -12.92
CA ILE A 72 11.16 -0.74 -13.18
C ILE A 72 11.95 -0.15 -14.36
N PRO A 73 11.28 0.24 -15.46
CA PRO A 73 11.93 0.96 -16.55
C PRO A 73 12.63 2.23 -16.04
N LYS A 74 13.79 2.56 -16.60
CA LYS A 74 14.63 3.69 -16.13
C LYS A 74 13.90 5.03 -16.13
N GLU A 75 13.01 5.24 -17.08
CA GLU A 75 12.24 6.47 -17.28
C GLU A 75 10.93 6.48 -16.46
N LYS A 76 10.55 5.34 -15.87
CA LYS A 76 9.28 5.19 -15.15
C LYS A 76 9.37 5.78 -13.75
N GLY A 77 8.46 6.69 -13.44
CA GLY A 77 8.34 7.29 -12.11
C GLY A 77 7.20 8.31 -12.06
N MET A 78 6.84 8.74 -10.87
CA MET A 78 5.80 9.74 -10.65
C MET A 78 6.41 11.11 -10.39
N SER A 79 5.84 12.15 -10.99
CA SER A 79 6.13 13.53 -10.60
C SER A 79 5.45 13.87 -9.26
N ILE A 80 5.99 14.87 -8.55
CA ILE A 80 5.33 15.39 -7.33
C ILE A 80 3.91 15.87 -7.65
N ASN A 81 3.70 16.55 -8.78
CA ASN A 81 2.37 16.98 -9.20
C ASN A 81 1.42 15.81 -9.50
N GLY A 82 1.93 14.71 -10.04
CA GLY A 82 1.16 13.49 -10.22
C GLY A 82 0.66 12.92 -8.90
N ILE A 83 1.54 12.86 -7.89
CA ILE A 83 1.19 12.40 -6.55
C ILE A 83 0.16 13.34 -5.88
N VAL A 84 0.35 14.67 -6.01
CA VAL A 84 -0.62 15.67 -5.51
C VAL A 84 -2.01 15.45 -6.11
N ARG A 85 -2.08 15.27 -7.42
CA ARG A 85 -3.34 15.06 -8.14
C ARG A 85 -4.04 13.77 -7.73
N GLU A 86 -3.27 12.70 -7.53
CA GLU A 86 -3.82 11.40 -7.15
C GLU A 86 -4.27 11.36 -5.69
N THR A 87 -3.53 12.00 -4.77
CA THR A 87 -3.80 11.93 -3.34
C THR A 87 -4.66 13.06 -2.79
N GLY A 88 -4.76 14.19 -3.50
CA GLY A 88 -5.41 15.42 -2.99
C GLY A 88 -4.63 16.12 -1.88
N ILE A 89 -3.45 15.64 -1.51
CA ILE A 89 -2.63 16.21 -0.43
C ILE A 89 -1.93 17.47 -0.95
N PRO A 90 -1.86 18.58 -0.16
CA PRO A 90 -1.17 19.79 -0.56
C PRO A 90 0.30 19.54 -0.96
N ARG A 91 0.75 20.19 -2.02
CA ARG A 91 2.10 20.00 -2.62
C ARG A 91 3.24 20.09 -1.61
N THR A 92 3.17 21.05 -0.68
CA THR A 92 4.17 21.24 0.37
C THR A 92 4.28 20.02 1.30
N SER A 93 3.14 19.43 1.66
CA SER A 93 3.06 18.22 2.46
C SER A 93 3.61 17.01 1.69
N VAL A 94 3.19 16.83 0.43
CA VAL A 94 3.71 15.76 -0.45
C VAL A 94 5.22 15.85 -0.57
N LYS A 95 5.77 17.05 -0.84
CA LYS A 95 7.22 17.27 -0.95
C LYS A 95 7.95 16.85 0.34
N ARG A 96 7.47 17.29 1.51
CA ARG A 96 8.04 16.94 2.81
C ARG A 96 8.02 15.43 3.07
N ILE A 97 6.94 14.76 2.70
CA ILE A 97 6.80 13.31 2.84
C ILE A 97 7.79 12.59 1.92
N ILE A 98 7.88 13.01 0.66
CA ILE A 98 8.81 12.45 -0.33
C ILE A 98 10.25 12.62 0.14
N ASP A 99 10.66 13.82 0.59
CA ASP A 99 12.01 14.08 1.08
C ASP A 99 12.39 13.15 2.24
N ARG A 100 11.43 12.87 3.14
CA ARG A 100 11.62 11.89 4.22
C ARG A 100 11.84 10.47 3.69
N TYR A 101 11.03 10.03 2.71
CA TYR A 101 11.16 8.71 2.13
C TYR A 101 12.41 8.55 1.26
N LEU A 102 12.87 9.61 0.62
CA LEU A 102 14.16 9.64 -0.08
C LEU A 102 15.32 9.45 0.91
N LYS A 103 15.32 10.18 2.04
CA LYS A 103 16.33 10.01 3.11
C LYS A 103 16.37 8.60 3.67
N LYS A 104 15.22 7.95 3.80
CA LYS A 104 15.09 6.55 4.25
C LYS A 104 15.36 5.52 3.15
N LYS A 105 15.67 5.95 1.93
CA LYS A 105 15.84 5.07 0.75
C LYS A 105 14.60 4.19 0.46
N VAL A 106 13.43 4.59 0.94
CA VAL A 106 12.14 3.96 0.59
C VAL A 106 11.74 4.35 -0.83
N PHE A 107 12.01 5.59 -1.21
CA PHE A 107 11.95 6.09 -2.57
C PHE A 107 13.34 6.45 -3.08
N LYS A 108 13.48 6.53 -4.40
CA LYS A 108 14.60 7.13 -5.10
C LYS A 108 14.09 8.02 -6.24
N LYS A 109 14.93 8.90 -6.74
CA LYS A 109 14.68 9.63 -8.00
C LYS A 109 15.36 8.88 -9.14
N ASN A 110 14.67 8.79 -10.27
CA ASN A 110 15.30 8.32 -11.50
C ASN A 110 16.10 9.46 -12.19
N SER A 111 16.66 9.19 -13.37
CA SER A 111 17.45 10.16 -14.15
C SER A 111 16.66 11.41 -14.56
N GLN A 112 15.34 11.34 -14.63
CA GLN A 112 14.44 12.44 -14.94
C GLN A 112 13.92 13.18 -13.69
N GLY A 113 14.41 12.82 -12.49
CA GLY A 113 13.95 13.37 -11.21
C GLY A 113 12.58 12.87 -10.74
N LEU A 114 12.01 11.87 -11.41
CA LEU A 114 10.74 11.26 -11.02
C LEU A 114 10.91 10.31 -9.84
N ILE A 115 9.88 10.21 -9.01
CA ILE A 115 9.87 9.39 -7.80
C ILE A 115 9.56 7.93 -8.16
N THR A 116 10.38 7.02 -7.68
CA THR A 116 10.24 5.58 -7.88
C THR A 116 10.65 4.80 -6.61
N ILE A 117 10.48 3.49 -6.63
CA ILE A 117 10.75 2.58 -5.51
C ILE A 117 12.24 2.54 -5.17
N GLY A 118 12.56 2.66 -3.89
CA GLY A 118 13.91 2.57 -3.35
C GLY A 118 14.21 1.22 -2.70
N ILE A 119 15.48 1.01 -2.32
CA ILE A 119 15.96 -0.29 -1.81
C ILE A 119 15.30 -0.71 -0.48
N ASN A 120 14.92 0.25 0.35
CA ASN A 120 14.29 -0.01 1.65
C ASN A 120 12.75 -0.03 1.58
N TYR A 121 12.15 -0.06 0.38
CA TYR A 121 10.70 -0.08 0.23
C TYR A 121 10.04 -1.26 0.97
N ARG A 122 10.57 -2.46 0.81
CA ARG A 122 9.99 -3.67 1.42
C ARG A 122 10.20 -3.72 2.93
N SER A 123 11.39 -3.41 3.41
CA SER A 123 11.71 -3.39 4.84
C SER A 123 10.88 -2.35 5.61
N ASN A 124 10.74 -1.13 5.06
CA ASN A 124 9.93 -0.08 5.66
C ASN A 124 8.43 -0.43 5.75
N ASN A 125 7.97 -1.37 4.93
CA ASN A 125 6.55 -1.72 4.82
C ASN A 125 6.19 -3.07 5.44
N LYS A 126 7.13 -3.77 6.11
CA LYS A 126 6.88 -5.13 6.62
C LYS A 126 5.65 -5.19 7.54
N GLN A 127 5.60 -4.37 8.58
CA GLN A 127 4.49 -4.36 9.54
C GLN A 127 3.16 -3.98 8.87
N ARG A 128 3.17 -2.97 7.98
CA ARG A 128 2.00 -2.58 7.21
C ARG A 128 1.48 -3.73 6.34
N ARG A 129 2.35 -4.47 5.68
CA ARG A 129 1.94 -5.61 4.85
C ARG A 129 1.28 -6.69 5.67
N ILE A 130 1.82 -7.00 6.84
CA ILE A 130 1.23 -7.98 7.77
C ILE A 130 -0.16 -7.51 8.22
N ALA A 131 -0.28 -6.26 8.68
CA ALA A 131 -1.56 -5.69 9.11
C ALA A 131 -2.60 -5.66 7.98
N SER A 132 -2.18 -5.28 6.76
CA SER A 132 -3.06 -5.26 5.59
C SER A 132 -3.49 -6.66 5.17
N TYR A 133 -2.59 -7.64 5.20
CA TYR A 133 -2.91 -9.03 4.88
C TYR A 133 -4.01 -9.56 5.82
N HIS A 134 -3.85 -9.39 7.13
CA HIS A 134 -4.86 -9.79 8.10
C HIS A 134 -6.19 -9.08 7.88
N PHE A 135 -6.18 -7.77 7.66
CA PHE A 135 -7.39 -7.00 7.36
C PHE A 135 -8.13 -7.55 6.13
N PHE A 136 -7.44 -7.71 5.00
CA PHE A 136 -8.06 -8.23 3.78
C PHE A 136 -8.55 -9.67 3.91
N GLN A 137 -7.85 -10.52 4.67
CA GLN A 137 -8.36 -11.86 4.97
C GLN A 137 -9.69 -11.80 5.75
N GLN A 138 -9.80 -10.95 6.77
CA GLN A 138 -11.03 -10.80 7.55
C GLN A 138 -12.18 -10.24 6.69
N VAL A 139 -11.94 -9.19 5.89
CA VAL A 139 -12.92 -8.64 4.97
C VAL A 139 -13.41 -9.70 3.98
N THR A 140 -12.51 -10.46 3.37
CA THR A 140 -12.85 -11.53 2.42
C THR A 140 -13.70 -12.61 3.08
N LYS A 141 -13.35 -13.03 4.30
CA LYS A 141 -14.11 -14.03 5.06
C LYS A 141 -15.54 -13.54 5.36
N LYS A 142 -15.68 -12.30 5.82
CA LYS A 142 -16.98 -11.71 6.17
C LYS A 142 -17.88 -11.48 4.95
N THR A 143 -17.32 -11.00 3.84
CA THR A 143 -18.09 -10.82 2.60
C THR A 143 -18.52 -12.14 1.96
N LYS A 144 -17.69 -13.19 2.03
CA LYS A 144 -18.09 -14.53 1.57
C LYS A 144 -19.21 -15.12 2.43
N ALA A 145 -19.12 -14.99 3.76
CA ALA A 145 -20.18 -15.44 4.66
C ALA A 145 -21.52 -14.72 4.39
N HIS A 146 -21.44 -13.40 4.13
CA HIS A 146 -22.62 -12.62 3.75
C HIS A 146 -23.22 -13.08 2.41
N ALA A 147 -22.38 -13.32 1.40
CA ALA A 147 -22.86 -13.79 0.09
C ALA A 147 -23.54 -15.17 0.17
N LEU A 148 -23.04 -16.08 1.02
CA LEU A 148 -23.66 -17.39 1.26
C LEU A 148 -25.03 -17.25 1.91
N GLN A 149 -25.20 -16.39 2.91
CA GLN A 149 -26.49 -16.13 3.54
C GLN A 149 -27.54 -15.61 2.56
N LEU A 150 -27.11 -14.77 1.58
CA LEU A 150 -28.02 -14.25 0.54
C LEU A 150 -28.39 -15.32 -0.52
N SER A 151 -27.63 -16.37 -0.68
CA SER A 151 -27.90 -17.45 -1.63
C SER A 151 -28.83 -18.53 -1.08
N GLU A 152 -29.07 -18.55 0.22
CA GLU A 152 -29.97 -19.49 0.91
C GLU A 152 -31.40 -18.92 1.12
N GLU A 153 -31.64 -17.64 0.79
CA GLU A 153 -32.94 -16.99 0.74
C GLU A 153 -33.54 -17.02 -0.69
#